data_78a7520a3721a30960531d09ab91449a
#
_entry.id   78a7520a3721a30960531d09ab91449a
#
_cell.length_a   1.000
_cell.length_b   1.000
_cell.length_c   1.000
_cell.angle_alpha   90.00
_cell.angle_beta   90.00
_cell.angle_gamma   90.00
#
_symmetry.space_group_name_H-M   'P 1'
#
loop_
_entity.id
_entity.type
_entity.pdbx_description
1 polymer ?
#
loop_
_entity_poly.entity_id
_entity_poly.type
_entity_poly.pdbx_seq_one_letter_code
_entity_poly.pdbx_strand_id
1 'polypeptide(L)'
;MKEILVVEPTEQLQNMVLDLERAGFRVRTCSNEEAGKRLTAGEQFDAVLINRMDEADDASLSKLAGDDQKSSRHATIAIMRMDQVAQLDPALPVDDFVIFPFAAEELLARVRCGIERRADDDDGNILRCGDLTIDQASYQVFLGSRPIELTYKEYELLRFLAQNQDRVCTRETLLNRVWGYDFYGGARTVDVHIRRVRGKIEDGGHSLIETVRNVGYRLRAG
;
A
#
# COMPACT_ATOMS: atom_id res chain seq x y z
N MET A 1 -16.54 3.13 -8.99
CA MET A 1 -16.51 2.00 -9.97
C MET A 1 -15.05 1.70 -10.20
N LYS A 2 -14.61 0.46 -9.96
CA LYS A 2 -13.20 0.06 -10.08
C LYS A 2 -12.76 0.06 -11.54
N GLU A 3 -11.53 0.55 -11.82
CA GLU A 3 -11.00 0.76 -13.16
C GLU A 3 -9.82 -0.18 -13.43
N ILE A 4 -9.87 -0.90 -14.55
CA ILE A 4 -8.87 -1.89 -14.96
C ILE A 4 -8.22 -1.46 -16.25
N LEU A 5 -6.89 -1.50 -16.30
CA LEU A 5 -6.10 -1.34 -17.52
C LEU A 5 -5.73 -2.71 -18.09
N VAL A 6 -6.07 -2.96 -19.34
CA VAL A 6 -5.66 -4.18 -20.08
C VAL A 6 -4.60 -3.78 -21.10
N VAL A 7 -3.43 -4.36 -20.95
CA VAL A 7 -2.26 -4.04 -21.78
C VAL A 7 -2.06 -5.11 -22.83
N GLU A 8 -1.88 -4.69 -24.09
CA GLU A 8 -1.72 -5.55 -25.27
C GLU A 8 -2.86 -6.60 -25.42
N PRO A 9 -4.15 -6.17 -25.45
CA PRO A 9 -5.23 -7.12 -25.69
C PRO A 9 -5.18 -7.64 -27.12
N THR A 10 -5.13 -8.98 -27.27
CA THR A 10 -5.28 -9.66 -28.58
C THR A 10 -6.74 -10.00 -28.86
N GLU A 11 -7.06 -10.40 -30.08
CA GLU A 11 -8.42 -10.89 -30.43
C GLU A 11 -8.87 -12.02 -29.49
N GLN A 12 -7.96 -12.89 -29.06
CA GLN A 12 -8.25 -14.00 -28.13
C GLN A 12 -8.70 -13.51 -26.75
N LEU A 13 -8.34 -12.29 -26.35
CA LEU A 13 -8.71 -11.69 -25.07
C LEU A 13 -9.90 -10.73 -25.13
N GLN A 14 -10.56 -10.58 -26.31
CA GLN A 14 -11.73 -9.68 -26.43
C GLN A 14 -12.89 -10.12 -25.52
N ASN A 15 -13.16 -11.43 -25.42
CA ASN A 15 -14.20 -11.93 -24.53
C ASN A 15 -13.89 -11.60 -23.05
N MET A 16 -12.63 -11.65 -22.66
CA MET A 16 -12.18 -11.25 -21.33
C MET A 16 -12.55 -9.81 -21.00
N VAL A 17 -12.32 -8.88 -21.92
CA VAL A 17 -12.68 -7.46 -21.73
C VAL A 17 -14.18 -7.32 -21.49
N LEU A 18 -14.99 -7.98 -22.31
CA LEU A 18 -16.45 -7.99 -22.16
C LEU A 18 -16.92 -8.59 -20.83
N ASP A 19 -16.27 -9.66 -20.37
CA ASP A 19 -16.62 -10.30 -19.08
C ASP A 19 -16.27 -9.42 -17.89
N LEU A 20 -15.15 -8.68 -17.94
CA LEU A 20 -14.79 -7.68 -16.94
C LEU A 20 -15.81 -6.53 -16.91
N GLU A 21 -16.23 -6.03 -18.07
CA GLU A 21 -17.25 -4.97 -18.15
C GLU A 21 -18.61 -5.43 -17.62
N ARG A 22 -19.04 -6.64 -17.96
CA ARG A 22 -20.27 -7.26 -17.42
C ARG A 22 -20.22 -7.46 -15.91
N ALA A 23 -19.03 -7.69 -15.36
CA ALA A 23 -18.82 -7.80 -13.92
C ALA A 23 -18.79 -6.45 -13.19
N GLY A 24 -18.97 -5.33 -13.90
CA GLY A 24 -19.10 -3.98 -13.35
C GLY A 24 -17.79 -3.21 -13.24
N PHE A 25 -16.71 -3.66 -13.89
CA PHE A 25 -15.47 -2.92 -14.00
C PHE A 25 -15.51 -1.93 -15.17
N ARG A 26 -14.80 -0.82 -15.04
CA ARG A 26 -14.46 0.03 -16.18
C ARG A 26 -13.17 -0.46 -16.77
N VAL A 27 -13.17 -0.86 -18.04
CA VAL A 27 -11.98 -1.39 -18.70
C VAL A 27 -11.44 -0.38 -19.70
N ARG A 28 -10.13 -0.14 -19.65
CA ARG A 28 -9.37 0.57 -20.69
C ARG A 28 -8.34 -0.36 -21.28
N THR A 29 -8.13 -0.25 -22.56
CA THR A 29 -7.12 -1.04 -23.29
C THR A 29 -6.06 -0.13 -23.88
N CYS A 30 -4.80 -0.58 -23.91
CA CYS A 30 -3.71 0.17 -24.51
C CYS A 30 -2.53 -0.74 -24.88
N SER A 31 -1.55 -0.19 -25.60
CA SER A 31 -0.26 -0.84 -25.83
C SER A 31 0.66 -0.74 -24.60
N ASN A 32 1.75 -1.53 -24.58
CA ASN A 32 2.78 -1.47 -23.53
C ASN A 32 3.37 -0.06 -23.39
N GLU A 33 3.68 0.60 -24.51
CA GLU A 33 4.25 1.95 -24.51
C GLU A 33 3.29 2.98 -23.90
N GLU A 34 2.01 2.90 -24.26
CA GLU A 34 0.99 3.79 -23.74
C GLU A 34 0.71 3.53 -22.25
N ALA A 35 0.69 2.27 -21.83
CA ALA A 35 0.54 1.90 -20.42
C ALA A 35 1.65 2.52 -19.56
N GLY A 36 2.91 2.41 -19.99
CA GLY A 36 4.03 3.02 -19.30
C GLY A 36 3.89 4.55 -19.17
N LYS A 37 3.45 5.24 -20.22
CA LYS A 37 3.20 6.69 -20.20
C LYS A 37 2.09 7.07 -19.22
N ARG A 38 0.97 6.33 -19.22
CA ARG A 38 -0.18 6.60 -18.34
C ARG A 38 0.16 6.42 -16.87
N LEU A 39 0.84 5.30 -16.53
CA LEU A 39 1.24 5.00 -15.16
C LEU A 39 2.29 6.02 -14.65
N THR A 40 3.25 6.41 -15.49
CA THR A 40 4.24 7.44 -15.13
C THR A 40 3.59 8.83 -14.99
N ALA A 41 2.52 9.12 -15.74
CA ALA A 41 1.74 10.34 -15.60
C ALA A 41 0.86 10.38 -14.33
N GLY A 42 0.84 9.29 -13.55
CA GLY A 42 0.09 9.21 -12.30
C GLY A 42 -1.39 8.84 -12.48
N GLU A 43 -1.81 8.33 -13.66
CA GLU A 43 -3.14 7.76 -13.81
C GLU A 43 -3.29 6.57 -12.86
N GLN A 44 -4.42 6.50 -12.15
CA GLN A 44 -4.67 5.46 -11.16
C GLN A 44 -5.62 4.41 -11.72
N PHE A 45 -5.24 3.15 -11.54
CA PHE A 45 -6.04 1.97 -11.85
C PHE A 45 -6.12 1.09 -10.61
N ASP A 46 -7.20 0.33 -10.45
CA ASP A 46 -7.33 -0.66 -9.38
C ASP A 46 -6.56 -1.95 -9.72
N ALA A 47 -6.53 -2.31 -11.02
CA ALA A 47 -5.73 -3.44 -11.51
C ALA A 47 -5.18 -3.17 -12.92
N VAL A 48 -4.03 -3.78 -13.21
CA VAL A 48 -3.40 -3.81 -14.54
C VAL A 48 -3.25 -5.27 -14.97
N LEU A 49 -3.90 -5.64 -16.07
CA LEU A 49 -3.81 -6.96 -16.68
C LEU A 49 -2.85 -6.89 -17.87
N ILE A 50 -1.80 -7.69 -17.86
CA ILE A 50 -0.74 -7.63 -18.86
C ILE A 50 -0.73 -8.93 -19.66
N ASN A 51 -0.99 -8.82 -20.97
CA ASN A 51 -0.88 -9.96 -21.87
C ASN A 51 0.61 -10.29 -22.14
N ARG A 52 1.01 -11.49 -21.76
CA ARG A 52 2.36 -12.03 -22.00
C ARG A 52 2.38 -13.25 -22.92
N MET A 53 1.27 -13.59 -23.55
CA MET A 53 1.20 -14.77 -24.44
C MET A 53 2.13 -14.66 -25.66
N ASP A 54 2.33 -13.43 -26.16
CA ASP A 54 3.24 -13.14 -27.26
C ASP A 54 4.50 -12.55 -26.63
N GLU A 55 5.60 -13.28 -26.57
CA GLU A 55 6.94 -12.95 -26.05
C GLU A 55 7.13 -11.49 -25.58
N ALA A 56 6.56 -11.14 -24.46
CA ALA A 56 6.68 -9.79 -23.91
C ALA A 56 8.02 -9.68 -23.15
N ASP A 57 8.80 -8.68 -23.51
CA ASP A 57 10.07 -8.33 -22.86
C ASP A 57 9.87 -8.07 -21.36
N ASP A 58 10.60 -8.77 -20.50
CA ASP A 58 10.56 -8.63 -19.04
C ASP A 58 10.88 -7.19 -18.58
N ALA A 59 11.65 -6.44 -19.38
CA ALA A 59 11.94 -5.03 -19.14
C ALA A 59 10.69 -4.14 -19.23
N SER A 60 9.72 -4.50 -20.05
CA SER A 60 8.43 -3.78 -20.15
C SER A 60 7.58 -3.99 -18.91
N LEU A 61 7.60 -5.18 -18.30
CA LEU A 61 6.88 -5.47 -17.07
C LEU A 61 7.41 -4.69 -15.87
N SER A 62 8.74 -4.63 -15.73
CA SER A 62 9.36 -3.87 -14.64
C SER A 62 8.96 -2.38 -14.68
N LYS A 63 8.81 -1.82 -15.88
CA LYS A 63 8.32 -0.43 -16.05
C LYS A 63 6.84 -0.27 -15.72
N LEU A 64 6.02 -1.28 -15.99
CA LEU A 64 4.57 -1.25 -15.74
C LEU A 64 4.23 -1.53 -14.27
N ALA A 65 5.01 -2.38 -13.61
CA ALA A 65 4.83 -2.71 -12.19
C ALA A 65 5.43 -1.66 -11.24
N GLY A 66 6.26 -0.72 -11.76
CA GLY A 66 7.02 0.26 -10.98
C GLY A 66 8.32 -0.34 -10.41
N ASP A 67 9.33 0.50 -10.19
CA ASP A 67 10.66 0.09 -9.67
C ASP A 67 10.58 -0.52 -8.25
N ASP A 68 9.47 -0.31 -7.55
CA ASP A 68 9.21 -0.90 -6.24
C ASP A 68 7.80 -1.49 -6.23
N GLN A 69 7.69 -2.82 -6.33
CA GLN A 69 6.42 -3.57 -6.32
C GLN A 69 5.52 -3.21 -5.11
N LYS A 70 6.14 -2.79 -3.99
CA LYS A 70 5.44 -2.34 -2.80
C LYS A 70 4.86 -0.92 -2.93
N SER A 71 5.30 -0.15 -3.90
CA SER A 71 4.87 1.24 -4.13
C SER A 71 3.75 1.36 -5.17
N SER A 72 3.49 0.29 -5.92
CA SER A 72 2.43 0.24 -6.92
C SER A 72 1.05 0.16 -6.25
N ARG A 73 0.17 1.11 -6.57
CA ARG A 73 -1.19 1.21 -6.01
C ARG A 73 -2.21 0.31 -6.70
N HIS A 74 -1.82 -0.42 -7.73
CA HIS A 74 -2.69 -1.31 -8.51
C HIS A 74 -2.25 -2.77 -8.41
N ALA A 75 -3.19 -3.71 -8.52
CA ALA A 75 -2.87 -5.12 -8.65
C ALA A 75 -2.36 -5.42 -10.07
N THR A 76 -1.19 -6.05 -10.18
CA THR A 76 -0.61 -6.44 -11.48
C THR A 76 -0.80 -7.94 -11.71
N ILE A 77 -1.53 -8.31 -12.76
CA ILE A 77 -1.85 -9.71 -13.09
C ILE A 77 -1.35 -10.01 -14.50
N ALA A 78 -0.51 -11.03 -14.64
CA ALA A 78 -0.01 -11.48 -15.95
C ALA A 78 -0.94 -12.52 -16.57
N ILE A 79 -1.21 -12.40 -17.87
CA ILE A 79 -1.90 -13.43 -18.66
C ILE A 79 -0.83 -14.18 -19.45
N MET A 80 -0.71 -15.47 -19.21
CA MET A 80 0.39 -16.29 -19.70
C MET A 80 -0.12 -17.58 -20.34
N ARG A 81 0.73 -18.23 -21.16
CA ARG A 81 0.49 -19.59 -21.59
C ARG A 81 1.13 -20.60 -20.63
N MET A 82 0.65 -21.84 -20.65
CA MET A 82 1.14 -22.91 -19.79
C MET A 82 2.65 -23.20 -19.98
N ASP A 83 3.13 -23.11 -21.20
CA ASP A 83 4.55 -23.36 -21.54
C ASP A 83 5.51 -22.27 -20.96
N GLN A 84 5.00 -21.08 -20.72
CA GLN A 84 5.76 -19.97 -20.12
C GLN A 84 5.91 -20.09 -18.59
N VAL A 85 5.05 -20.85 -17.93
CA VAL A 85 5.05 -20.98 -16.45
C VAL A 85 6.33 -21.68 -15.97
N ALA A 86 6.85 -22.64 -16.72
CA ALA A 86 8.09 -23.35 -16.36
C ALA A 86 9.35 -22.45 -16.40
N GLN A 87 9.27 -21.32 -17.07
CA GLN A 87 10.35 -20.34 -17.23
C GLN A 87 10.08 -19.05 -16.44
N LEU A 88 9.03 -19.04 -15.61
CA LEU A 88 8.64 -17.86 -14.83
C LEU A 88 9.76 -17.49 -13.85
N ASP A 89 10.30 -16.28 -13.98
CA ASP A 89 11.21 -15.71 -13.00
C ASP A 89 10.42 -15.37 -11.70
N PRO A 90 10.79 -15.95 -10.55
CA PRO A 90 10.18 -15.59 -9.27
C PRO A 90 10.32 -14.11 -8.88
N ALA A 91 11.28 -13.41 -9.49
CA ALA A 91 11.49 -11.96 -9.28
C ALA A 91 10.61 -11.09 -10.18
N LEU A 92 9.74 -11.70 -11.00
CA LEU A 92 8.83 -10.95 -11.85
C LEU A 92 7.91 -10.06 -11.00
N PRO A 93 7.79 -8.77 -11.29
CA PRO A 93 7.03 -7.84 -10.47
C PRO A 93 5.52 -7.91 -10.79
N VAL A 94 4.93 -9.09 -10.58
CA VAL A 94 3.48 -9.32 -10.71
C VAL A 94 2.91 -9.87 -9.41
N ASP A 95 1.68 -9.51 -9.09
CA ASP A 95 0.98 -9.97 -7.87
C ASP A 95 0.36 -11.34 -8.04
N ASP A 96 -0.06 -11.66 -9.28
CA ASP A 96 -0.69 -12.94 -9.64
C ASP A 96 -0.56 -13.18 -11.15
N PHE A 97 -0.89 -14.38 -11.59
CA PHE A 97 -1.00 -14.71 -13.02
C PHE A 97 -2.19 -15.62 -13.29
N VAL A 98 -2.66 -15.60 -14.53
CA VAL A 98 -3.69 -16.52 -15.03
C VAL A 98 -3.19 -17.18 -16.31
N ILE A 99 -3.51 -18.46 -16.48
CA ILE A 99 -3.04 -19.28 -17.60
C ILE A 99 -4.15 -19.36 -18.65
N PHE A 100 -3.83 -18.87 -19.85
CA PHE A 100 -4.75 -18.98 -21.00
C PHE A 100 -4.70 -20.41 -21.61
N PRO A 101 -5.88 -21.00 -21.97
CA PRO A 101 -7.22 -20.47 -21.77
C PRO A 101 -7.72 -20.61 -20.33
N PHE A 102 -8.44 -19.61 -19.83
CA PHE A 102 -8.97 -19.54 -18.47
C PHE A 102 -10.51 -19.38 -18.50
N ALA A 103 -11.16 -19.74 -17.39
CA ALA A 103 -12.56 -19.43 -17.16
C ALA A 103 -12.73 -17.96 -16.73
N ALA A 104 -13.81 -17.30 -17.17
CA ALA A 104 -14.09 -15.92 -16.77
C ALA A 104 -14.17 -15.77 -15.26
N GLU A 105 -14.76 -16.74 -14.55
CA GLU A 105 -14.90 -16.77 -13.10
C GLU A 105 -13.53 -16.80 -12.39
N GLU A 106 -12.57 -17.55 -12.94
CA GLU A 106 -11.20 -17.59 -12.38
C GLU A 106 -10.53 -16.22 -12.49
N LEU A 107 -10.56 -15.61 -13.67
CA LEU A 107 -9.99 -14.27 -13.86
C LEU A 107 -10.63 -13.24 -12.92
N LEU A 108 -11.98 -13.22 -12.87
CA LEU A 108 -12.70 -12.29 -12.00
C LEU A 108 -12.37 -12.48 -10.53
N ALA A 109 -12.21 -13.72 -10.07
CA ALA A 109 -11.80 -14.01 -8.70
C ALA A 109 -10.39 -13.47 -8.42
N ARG A 110 -9.42 -13.73 -9.31
CA ARG A 110 -8.03 -13.25 -9.15
C ARG A 110 -7.96 -11.72 -9.16
N VAL A 111 -8.68 -11.06 -10.08
CA VAL A 111 -8.75 -9.60 -10.14
C VAL A 111 -9.30 -9.02 -8.83
N ARG A 112 -10.41 -9.55 -8.32
CA ARG A 112 -11.00 -9.09 -7.06
C ARG A 112 -10.05 -9.29 -5.89
N CYS A 113 -9.49 -10.49 -5.74
CA CYS A 113 -8.52 -10.79 -4.68
C CYS A 113 -7.26 -9.92 -4.78
N GLY A 114 -6.76 -9.65 -5.98
CA GLY A 114 -5.62 -8.77 -6.20
C GLY A 114 -5.90 -7.34 -5.76
N ILE A 115 -7.04 -6.80 -6.16
CA ILE A 115 -7.49 -5.45 -5.77
C ILE A 115 -7.70 -5.36 -4.25
N GLU A 116 -8.30 -6.37 -3.62
CA GLU A 116 -8.51 -6.39 -2.16
C GLU A 116 -7.17 -6.45 -1.41
N ARG A 117 -6.25 -7.33 -1.80
CA ARG A 117 -4.90 -7.39 -1.20
C ARG A 117 -4.16 -6.06 -1.30
N ARG A 118 -4.24 -5.38 -2.44
CA ARG A 118 -3.61 -4.05 -2.60
C ARG A 118 -4.30 -2.96 -1.78
N ALA A 119 -5.62 -3.03 -1.62
CA ALA A 119 -6.35 -2.14 -0.72
C ALA A 119 -5.94 -2.38 0.74
N ASP A 120 -5.77 -3.63 1.16
CA ASP A 120 -5.30 -4.01 2.49
C ASP A 120 -3.82 -3.59 2.71
N ASP A 121 -2.96 -3.70 1.67
CA ASP A 121 -1.58 -3.23 1.71
C ASP A 121 -1.49 -1.69 1.75
N ASP A 122 -2.35 -0.99 1.04
CA ASP A 122 -2.46 0.48 1.08
C ASP A 122 -3.05 0.93 2.45
N ASP A 123 -4.03 0.22 2.98
CA ASP A 123 -4.52 0.39 4.36
C ASP A 123 -3.45 -0.03 5.40
N GLY A 124 -2.65 -1.05 5.11
CA GLY A 124 -1.51 -1.47 5.96
C GLY A 124 -0.38 -0.43 6.02
N ASN A 125 -0.19 0.34 4.97
CA ASN A 125 0.76 1.45 4.93
C ASN A 125 0.20 2.75 5.49
N ILE A 126 -1.12 2.90 5.56
CA ILE A 126 -1.78 4.09 6.11
C ILE A 126 -2.41 3.75 7.47
N LEU A 127 -1.81 4.28 8.53
CA LEU A 127 -2.42 4.21 9.85
C LEU A 127 -3.35 5.40 10.05
N ARG A 128 -4.61 5.12 10.38
CA ARG A 128 -5.63 6.14 10.64
C ARG A 128 -6.09 6.07 12.09
N CYS A 129 -6.02 7.20 12.79
CA CYS A 129 -6.42 7.31 14.18
C CYS A 129 -7.23 8.61 14.36
N GLY A 130 -8.55 8.54 14.18
CA GLY A 130 -9.38 9.74 14.05
C GLY A 130 -8.95 10.60 12.87
N ASP A 131 -8.66 11.87 13.11
CA ASP A 131 -8.17 12.80 12.08
C ASP A 131 -6.67 12.64 11.76
N LEU A 132 -5.94 11.82 12.52
CA LEU A 132 -4.52 11.56 12.28
C LEU A 132 -4.35 10.47 11.22
N THR A 133 -3.60 10.79 10.18
CA THR A 133 -3.21 9.85 9.11
C THR A 133 -1.68 9.77 9.03
N ILE A 134 -1.13 8.56 9.08
CA ILE A 134 0.31 8.30 8.94
C ILE A 134 0.51 7.44 7.70
N ASP A 135 1.14 7.99 6.69
CA ASP A 135 1.60 7.24 5.52
C ASP A 135 2.99 6.69 5.80
N GLN A 136 3.08 5.38 5.98
CA GLN A 136 4.33 4.69 6.32
C GLN A 136 5.25 4.54 5.10
N ALA A 137 4.71 4.57 3.89
CA ALA A 137 5.51 4.47 2.67
C ALA A 137 6.24 5.77 2.36
N SER A 138 5.57 6.93 2.52
CA SER A 138 6.17 8.25 2.27
C SER A 138 6.74 8.91 3.52
N TYR A 139 6.60 8.30 4.72
CA TYR A 139 6.95 8.88 6.02
C TYR A 139 6.22 10.19 6.33
N GLN A 140 5.06 10.41 5.71
CA GLN A 140 4.26 11.62 5.90
C GLN A 140 3.19 11.42 6.98
N VAL A 141 2.92 12.50 7.70
CA VAL A 141 1.89 12.54 8.74
C VAL A 141 0.97 13.72 8.47
N PHE A 142 -0.33 13.50 8.60
CA PHE A 142 -1.35 14.51 8.41
C PHE A 142 -2.31 14.53 9.60
N LEU A 143 -2.78 15.72 9.97
CA LEU A 143 -3.93 15.91 10.85
C LEU A 143 -5.05 16.56 10.05
N GLY A 144 -6.09 15.79 9.71
CA GLY A 144 -7.04 16.16 8.67
C GLY A 144 -6.32 16.35 7.32
N SER A 145 -6.37 17.55 6.77
CA SER A 145 -5.65 17.92 5.54
C SER A 145 -4.30 18.61 5.80
N ARG A 146 -3.92 18.86 7.07
CA ARG A 146 -2.72 19.60 7.44
C ARG A 146 -1.52 18.65 7.57
N PRO A 147 -0.43 18.83 6.79
CA PRO A 147 0.80 18.07 6.97
C PRO A 147 1.48 18.43 8.29
N ILE A 148 2.02 17.43 8.97
CA ILE A 148 2.74 17.56 10.25
C ILE A 148 4.20 17.19 10.06
N GLU A 149 5.10 18.12 10.30
CA GLU A 149 6.54 17.88 10.27
C GLU A 149 7.02 17.25 11.58
N LEU A 150 7.50 16.02 11.50
CA LEU A 150 8.10 15.30 12.62
C LEU A 150 9.57 15.00 12.36
N THR A 151 10.37 15.00 13.41
CA THR A 151 11.70 14.40 13.35
C THR A 151 11.58 12.88 13.26
N TYR A 152 12.60 12.18 12.77
CA TYR A 152 12.57 10.72 12.62
C TYR A 152 12.15 9.99 13.91
N LYS A 153 12.66 10.38 15.07
CA LYS A 153 12.29 9.76 16.35
C LYS A 153 10.88 10.12 16.83
N GLU A 154 10.39 11.30 16.51
CA GLU A 154 8.99 11.67 16.76
C GLU A 154 8.04 10.87 15.87
N TYR A 155 8.40 10.70 14.59
CA TYR A 155 7.67 9.86 13.65
C TYR A 155 7.60 8.39 14.10
N GLU A 156 8.76 7.78 14.41
CA GLU A 156 8.82 6.39 14.87
C GLU A 156 8.00 6.17 16.15
N LEU A 157 8.04 7.12 17.08
CA LEU A 157 7.24 7.07 18.31
C LEU A 157 5.74 7.13 18.02
N LEU A 158 5.32 8.06 17.17
CA LEU A 158 3.93 8.22 16.79
C LEU A 158 3.41 7.01 16.00
N ARG A 159 4.21 6.53 15.04
CA ARG A 159 3.91 5.31 14.26
C ARG A 159 3.72 4.10 15.16
N PHE A 160 4.62 3.88 16.12
CA PHE A 160 4.50 2.74 17.04
C PHE A 160 3.24 2.84 17.92
N LEU A 161 2.90 4.02 18.40
CA LEU A 161 1.65 4.25 19.15
C LEU A 161 0.42 4.00 18.28
N ALA A 162 0.43 4.43 17.01
CA ALA A 162 -0.65 4.22 16.07
C ALA A 162 -0.86 2.74 15.71
N GLN A 163 0.22 1.98 15.53
CA GLN A 163 0.18 0.53 15.35
C GLN A 163 -0.37 -0.23 16.58
N ASN A 164 -0.28 0.39 17.75
CA ASN A 164 -0.81 -0.15 19.01
C ASN A 164 -1.96 0.70 19.55
N GLN A 165 -2.81 1.21 18.66
CA GLN A 165 -3.96 2.04 18.99
C GLN A 165 -4.79 1.39 20.11
N ASP A 166 -5.30 2.23 21.03
CA ASP A 166 -6.08 1.87 22.21
C ASP A 166 -5.37 0.94 23.23
N ARG A 167 -4.14 0.54 22.96
CA ARG A 167 -3.30 -0.23 23.90
C ARG A 167 -2.35 0.68 24.64
N VAL A 168 -2.14 0.39 25.92
CA VAL A 168 -1.17 1.12 26.73
C VAL A 168 0.23 0.59 26.45
N CYS A 169 1.10 1.46 25.91
CA CYS A 169 2.51 1.17 25.72
C CYS A 169 3.32 1.71 26.91
N THR A 170 4.07 0.85 27.59
CA THR A 170 4.92 1.29 28.72
C THR A 170 6.06 2.16 28.22
N ARG A 171 6.59 3.03 29.10
CA ARG A 171 7.76 3.87 28.77
C ARG A 171 8.98 3.05 28.35
N GLU A 172 9.18 1.92 29.01
CA GLU A 172 10.27 0.98 28.69
C GLU A 172 10.07 0.35 27.30
N THR A 173 8.84 -0.13 27.00
CA THR A 173 8.51 -0.67 25.68
C THR A 173 8.75 0.37 24.58
N LEU A 174 8.28 1.62 24.78
CA LEU A 174 8.49 2.72 23.84
C LEU A 174 9.95 3.04 23.66
N LEU A 175 10.73 3.08 24.74
CA LEU A 175 12.17 3.34 24.68
C LEU A 175 12.89 2.26 23.86
N ASN A 176 12.67 0.99 24.19
CA ASN A 176 13.32 -0.13 23.52
C ASN A 176 12.94 -0.26 22.05
N ARG A 177 11.67 -0.03 21.70
CA ARG A 177 11.18 -0.17 20.33
C ARG A 177 11.58 0.97 19.41
N VAL A 178 11.67 2.20 19.93
CA VAL A 178 11.94 3.40 19.13
C VAL A 178 13.43 3.76 19.15
N TRP A 179 14.14 3.54 20.25
CA TRP A 179 15.57 3.89 20.39
C TRP A 179 16.50 2.69 20.36
N GLY A 180 15.98 1.48 20.61
CA GLY A 180 16.76 0.24 20.66
C GLY A 180 17.18 -0.13 22.08
N TYR A 181 17.52 -1.41 22.26
CA TYR A 181 17.89 -1.96 23.58
C TYR A 181 19.22 -1.40 24.11
N ASP A 182 20.12 -0.98 23.21
CA ASP A 182 21.45 -0.45 23.58
C ASP A 182 21.44 1.07 23.84
N PHE A 183 20.25 1.68 23.92
CA PHE A 183 20.15 3.11 24.16
C PHE A 183 20.34 3.44 25.65
N TYR A 184 21.39 4.17 25.95
CA TYR A 184 21.77 4.57 27.33
C TYR A 184 20.92 5.70 27.94
N GLY A 185 19.86 6.15 27.26
CA GLY A 185 18.92 7.17 27.76
C GLY A 185 17.85 6.59 28.66
N GLY A 186 17.41 7.33 29.65
CA GLY A 186 16.32 6.93 30.54
C GLY A 186 14.91 7.13 29.94
N ALA A 187 13.89 6.59 30.61
CA ALA A 187 12.47 6.71 30.23
C ALA A 187 11.99 8.16 30.04
N ARG A 188 12.67 9.14 30.62
CA ARG A 188 12.45 10.58 30.43
C ARG A 188 12.60 11.02 28.97
N THR A 189 13.40 10.30 28.17
CA THR A 189 13.53 10.56 26.74
C THR A 189 12.18 10.40 26.02
N VAL A 190 11.43 9.39 26.38
CA VAL A 190 10.07 9.17 25.86
C VAL A 190 9.15 10.34 26.22
N ASP A 191 9.15 10.76 27.51
CA ASP A 191 8.28 11.84 27.97
C ASP A 191 8.52 13.16 27.20
N VAL A 192 9.80 13.47 26.94
CA VAL A 192 10.17 14.66 26.15
C VAL A 192 9.65 14.58 24.72
N HIS A 193 9.79 13.43 24.06
CA HIS A 193 9.31 13.28 22.70
C HIS A 193 7.78 13.25 22.62
N ILE A 194 7.09 12.61 23.57
CA ILE A 194 5.62 12.68 23.67
C ILE A 194 5.15 14.15 23.78
N ARG A 195 5.82 14.96 24.62
CA ARG A 195 5.47 16.39 24.73
C ARG A 195 5.63 17.12 23.39
N ARG A 196 6.71 16.85 22.66
CA ARG A 196 6.95 17.46 21.34
C ARG A 196 5.94 17.02 20.30
N VAL A 197 5.64 15.73 20.25
CA VAL A 197 4.62 15.17 19.33
C VAL A 197 3.25 15.79 19.63
N ARG A 198 2.83 15.81 20.90
CA ARG A 198 1.58 16.48 21.30
C ARG A 198 1.51 17.93 20.81
N GLY A 199 2.57 18.70 21.02
CA GLY A 199 2.63 20.09 20.56
C GLY A 199 2.47 20.28 19.05
N LYS A 200 2.60 19.21 18.26
CA LYS A 200 2.49 19.23 16.79
C LYS A 200 1.14 18.68 16.31
N ILE A 201 0.58 17.66 17.00
CA ILE A 201 -0.65 16.96 16.58
C ILE A 201 -1.90 17.34 17.38
N GLU A 202 -1.75 17.99 18.55
CA GLU A 202 -2.88 18.37 19.39
C GLU A 202 -3.13 19.88 19.26
N ASP A 203 -4.25 20.26 18.67
CA ASP A 203 -4.72 21.64 18.58
C ASP A 203 -5.83 21.84 19.62
N GLY A 204 -5.48 22.39 20.78
CA GLY A 204 -6.37 23.09 21.73
C GLY A 204 -7.66 22.42 22.26
N GLY A 205 -8.05 21.25 21.78
CA GLY A 205 -9.32 20.64 22.16
C GLY A 205 -9.34 19.13 22.31
N HIS A 206 -8.48 18.41 21.63
CA HIS A 206 -8.50 16.95 21.66
C HIS A 206 -7.09 16.40 21.90
N SER A 207 -6.93 15.64 22.99
CA SER A 207 -5.67 14.93 23.26
C SER A 207 -5.71 13.54 22.64
N LEU A 208 -5.00 13.36 21.53
CA LEU A 208 -4.88 12.07 20.85
C LEU A 208 -4.03 11.07 21.66
N ILE A 209 -2.98 11.56 22.35
CA ILE A 209 -2.09 10.74 23.16
C ILE A 209 -2.48 10.90 24.63
N GLU A 210 -3.05 9.87 25.22
CA GLU A 210 -3.38 9.81 26.65
C GLU A 210 -2.16 9.40 27.49
N THR A 211 -2.00 10.01 28.66
CA THR A 211 -1.04 9.57 29.68
C THR A 211 -1.71 8.62 30.67
N VAL A 212 -1.26 7.37 30.69
CA VAL A 212 -1.62 6.42 31.74
C VAL A 212 -0.61 6.56 32.88
N ARG A 213 -1.04 7.16 33.99
CA ARG A 213 -0.15 7.49 35.13
C ARG A 213 0.62 6.27 35.61
N ASN A 214 1.91 6.43 35.85
CA ASN A 214 2.87 5.44 36.31
C ASN A 214 3.09 4.24 35.35
N VAL A 215 2.43 4.18 34.18
CA VAL A 215 2.55 3.11 33.20
C VAL A 215 3.20 3.61 31.91
N GLY A 216 2.55 4.49 31.17
CA GLY A 216 3.03 4.89 29.85
C GLY A 216 2.04 5.75 29.10
N TYR A 217 1.90 5.48 27.82
CA TYR A 217 1.11 6.27 26.88
C TYR A 217 0.22 5.38 26.00
N ARG A 218 -0.88 5.94 25.54
CA ARG A 218 -1.82 5.30 24.63
C ARG A 218 -2.29 6.33 23.59
N LEU A 219 -2.32 5.94 22.31
CA LEU A 219 -3.00 6.71 21.28
C LEU A 219 -4.47 6.25 21.24
N ARG A 220 -5.42 7.18 21.30
CA ARG A 220 -6.84 6.90 21.19
C ARG A 220 -7.33 7.10 19.77
N ALA A 221 -8.19 6.19 19.29
CA ALA A 221 -9.11 6.51 18.22
C ALA A 221 -10.04 7.61 18.73
N GLY A 222 -10.17 8.70 18.02
CA GLY A 222 -11.05 9.81 18.37
C GLY A 222 -12.52 9.39 18.48
#